data_cad87d75d53c11442ccb7fdee3ef0ed5
#
_entry.id   cad87d75d53c11442ccb7fdee3ef0ed5
#
_cell.length_a   1.000
_cell.length_b   1.000
_cell.length_c   1.000
_cell.angle_alpha   90.00
_cell.angle_beta   90.00
_cell.angle_gamma   90.00
#
_symmetry.space_group_name_H-M   'P 1'
#
loop_
_entity.id
_entity.type
_entity.pdbx_description
1 polymer ?
#
loop_
_entity_poly.entity_id
_entity_poly.type
_entity_poly.pdbx_seq_one_letter_code
_entity_poly.pdbx_strand_id
1 'polypeptide(L)'
;SGEIGVFKILESGKHRGGTRVRFVAGKRALRDYAWRLNEISKVSELLSAKPHEISVAVEKVLNDGKAQEQRLAERTKLWLESVADCIENPEDCVIIFENGLSPFELKKFASILKERFVGIPCAVLSEAGENVFNYVLAYESEKLSEISRDLNKKLNGRGGGREGTVQGTYRADRATIELVLRETAKDRLYF
;
A
#
# COMPACT_ATOMS: atom_id res chain seq x y z
N SER A 1 4.24 -56.40 15.32
CA SER A 1 3.76 -54.99 15.10
C SER A 1 3.61 -54.21 16.39
N GLY A 2 3.55 -54.80 17.58
CA GLY A 2 3.51 -54.12 18.88
C GLY A 2 4.75 -53.25 19.17
N GLU A 3 5.89 -53.58 18.58
CA GLU A 3 7.16 -52.84 18.75
C GLU A 3 7.19 -51.49 18.01
N ILE A 4 6.31 -51.27 17.00
CA ILE A 4 6.27 -50.02 16.22
C ILE A 4 5.71 -48.86 17.03
N GLY A 5 4.82 -49.14 17.99
CA GLY A 5 4.18 -48.15 18.83
C GLY A 5 3.22 -47.21 18.03
N VAL A 6 3.26 -45.90 18.32
CA VAL A 6 2.37 -44.93 17.69
C VAL A 6 2.71 -44.80 16.21
N PHE A 7 1.68 -44.85 15.36
CA PHE A 7 1.76 -44.62 13.92
C PHE A 7 0.92 -43.38 13.56
N LYS A 8 1.49 -42.48 12.75
CA LYS A 8 0.82 -41.26 12.34
C LYS A 8 0.99 -40.98 10.86
N ILE A 9 -0.12 -40.84 10.14
CA ILE A 9 -0.11 -40.39 8.76
C ILE A 9 0.06 -38.83 8.80
N LEU A 10 1.07 -38.35 8.07
CA LEU A 10 1.34 -36.89 7.95
C LEU A 10 0.60 -36.30 6.74
N GLU A 11 0.56 -37.07 5.64
CA GLU A 11 0.04 -36.60 4.37
C GLU A 11 -0.36 -37.76 3.47
N SER A 12 -1.41 -37.59 2.67
CA SER A 12 -1.77 -38.52 1.59
C SER A 12 -2.14 -37.72 0.34
N GLY A 13 -1.73 -38.20 -0.84
CA GLY A 13 -2.00 -37.49 -2.10
C GLY A 13 -1.89 -38.44 -3.31
N LYS A 14 -2.53 -38.08 -4.43
CA LYS A 14 -2.43 -38.83 -5.70
C LYS A 14 -1.00 -38.79 -6.24
N HIS A 15 -0.48 -39.92 -6.71
CA HIS A 15 0.84 -39.98 -7.35
C HIS A 15 0.85 -41.10 -8.40
N ARG A 16 1.06 -40.74 -9.68
CA ARG A 16 1.28 -41.67 -10.81
C ARG A 16 0.41 -42.93 -10.81
N GLY A 17 -0.92 -42.76 -10.73
CA GLY A 17 -1.88 -43.88 -10.76
C GLY A 17 -2.08 -44.60 -9.41
N GLY A 18 -1.49 -44.10 -8.34
CA GLY A 18 -1.66 -44.60 -6.97
C GLY A 18 -1.80 -43.48 -5.94
N THR A 19 -1.70 -43.85 -4.67
CA THR A 19 -1.73 -42.91 -3.54
C THR A 19 -0.39 -42.95 -2.84
N ARG A 20 0.27 -41.76 -2.71
CA ARG A 20 1.44 -41.60 -1.87
C ARG A 20 0.99 -41.26 -0.45
N VAL A 21 1.46 -42.00 0.53
CA VAL A 21 1.23 -41.74 1.94
C VAL A 21 2.56 -41.47 2.63
N ARG A 22 2.67 -40.34 3.31
CA ARG A 22 3.79 -40.04 4.21
C ARG A 22 3.36 -40.30 5.64
N PHE A 23 4.18 -41.04 6.38
CA PHE A 23 3.90 -41.34 7.77
C PHE A 23 5.16 -41.34 8.63
N VAL A 24 4.95 -41.27 9.93
CA VAL A 24 5.96 -41.45 10.96
C VAL A 24 5.48 -42.47 11.98
N ALA A 25 6.42 -43.18 12.60
CA ALA A 25 6.10 -44.22 13.58
C ALA A 25 7.05 -44.14 14.79
N GLY A 26 6.63 -44.73 15.92
CA GLY A 26 7.39 -44.85 17.15
C GLY A 26 7.81 -43.47 17.69
N LYS A 27 9.07 -43.33 18.11
CA LYS A 27 9.62 -42.12 18.70
C LYS A 27 9.51 -40.88 17.78
N ARG A 28 9.55 -41.09 16.45
CA ARG A 28 9.38 -39.98 15.47
C ARG A 28 7.96 -39.41 15.52
N ALA A 29 6.95 -40.29 15.63
CA ALA A 29 5.56 -39.83 15.77
C ALA A 29 5.34 -39.07 17.08
N LEU A 30 5.90 -39.54 18.19
CA LEU A 30 5.84 -38.82 19.49
C LEU A 30 6.51 -37.45 19.44
N ARG A 31 7.69 -37.36 18.79
CA ARG A 31 8.37 -36.04 18.59
C ARG A 31 7.53 -35.11 17.74
N ASP A 32 6.90 -35.57 16.67
CA ASP A 32 6.03 -34.76 15.82
C ASP A 32 4.79 -34.25 16.60
N TYR A 33 4.20 -35.10 17.45
CA TYR A 33 3.12 -34.66 18.34
C TYR A 33 3.58 -33.63 19.37
N ALA A 34 4.70 -33.83 20.03
CA ALA A 34 5.25 -32.90 21.01
C ALA A 34 5.57 -31.55 20.38
N TRP A 35 6.19 -31.54 19.20
CA TRP A 35 6.48 -30.30 18.46
C TRP A 35 5.20 -29.54 18.09
N ARG A 36 4.20 -30.24 17.52
CA ARG A 36 2.93 -29.60 17.17
C ARG A 36 2.19 -29.06 18.38
N LEU A 37 2.19 -29.79 19.49
CA LEU A 37 1.57 -29.32 20.73
C LEU A 37 2.25 -28.06 21.24
N ASN A 38 3.58 -28.01 21.18
CA ASN A 38 4.33 -26.82 21.57
C ASN A 38 3.99 -25.61 20.69
N GLU A 39 3.88 -25.78 19.35
CA GLU A 39 3.47 -24.70 18.45
C GLU A 39 2.03 -24.24 18.72
N ILE A 40 1.10 -25.19 18.93
CA ILE A 40 -0.29 -24.86 19.31
C ILE A 40 -0.33 -24.09 20.63
N SER A 41 0.47 -24.48 21.62
CA SER A 41 0.55 -23.78 22.91
C SER A 41 1.04 -22.34 22.74
N LYS A 42 2.09 -22.12 21.94
CA LYS A 42 2.58 -20.76 21.64
C LYS A 42 1.52 -19.88 20.98
N VAL A 43 0.80 -20.41 19.96
CA VAL A 43 -0.28 -19.69 19.29
C VAL A 43 -1.42 -19.40 20.27
N SER A 44 -1.75 -20.37 21.14
CA SER A 44 -2.75 -20.24 22.21
C SER A 44 -2.42 -19.09 23.16
N GLU A 45 -1.16 -18.99 23.58
CA GLU A 45 -0.65 -17.89 24.43
C GLU A 45 -0.73 -16.55 23.71
N LEU A 46 -0.25 -16.45 22.46
CA LEU A 46 -0.28 -15.21 21.67
C LEU A 46 -1.69 -14.67 21.47
N LEU A 47 -2.65 -15.56 21.28
CA LEU A 47 -4.06 -15.21 21.04
C LEU A 47 -4.88 -15.13 22.33
N SER A 48 -4.30 -15.49 23.48
CA SER A 48 -5.01 -15.65 24.76
C SER A 48 -6.28 -16.52 24.59
N ALA A 49 -6.18 -17.57 23.78
CA ALA A 49 -7.30 -18.46 23.41
C ALA A 49 -6.97 -19.93 23.76
N LYS A 50 -7.97 -20.73 24.08
CA LYS A 50 -7.76 -22.16 24.31
C LYS A 50 -7.42 -22.87 23.00
N PRO A 51 -6.68 -24.02 23.02
CA PRO A 51 -6.28 -24.73 21.80
C PRO A 51 -7.41 -25.05 20.82
N HIS A 52 -8.62 -25.33 21.29
CA HIS A 52 -9.77 -25.60 20.43
C HIS A 52 -10.50 -24.35 19.91
N GLU A 53 -10.13 -23.17 20.38
CA GLU A 53 -10.66 -21.86 19.98
C GLU A 53 -9.69 -21.06 19.09
N ILE A 54 -8.51 -21.57 18.83
CA ILE A 54 -7.45 -20.88 18.07
C ILE A 54 -7.94 -20.41 16.69
N SER A 55 -8.65 -21.28 15.96
CA SER A 55 -9.15 -20.91 14.61
C SER A 55 -10.10 -19.73 14.66
N VAL A 56 -11.02 -19.71 15.62
CA VAL A 56 -11.96 -18.59 15.82
C VAL A 56 -11.22 -17.33 16.23
N ALA A 57 -10.24 -17.44 17.11
CA ALA A 57 -9.43 -16.30 17.54
C ALA A 57 -8.60 -15.71 16.37
N VAL A 58 -8.03 -16.54 15.50
CA VAL A 58 -7.33 -16.09 14.28
C VAL A 58 -8.29 -15.37 13.35
N GLU A 59 -9.46 -15.95 13.06
CA GLU A 59 -10.48 -15.30 12.21
C GLU A 59 -10.89 -13.94 12.77
N LYS A 60 -11.07 -13.84 14.08
CA LYS A 60 -11.38 -12.56 14.76
C LYS A 60 -10.27 -11.53 14.53
N VAL A 61 -9.01 -11.88 14.78
CA VAL A 61 -7.87 -10.97 14.59
C VAL A 61 -7.78 -10.49 13.14
N LEU A 62 -7.98 -11.39 12.17
CA LEU A 62 -7.96 -11.05 10.75
C LEU A 62 -9.12 -10.10 10.37
N ASN A 63 -10.30 -10.34 10.90
CA ASN A 63 -11.46 -9.49 10.65
C ASN A 63 -11.32 -8.12 11.33
N ASP A 64 -10.85 -8.08 12.57
CA ASP A 64 -10.58 -6.83 13.29
C ASP A 64 -9.50 -6.01 12.58
N GLY A 65 -8.44 -6.64 12.06
CA GLY A 65 -7.43 -6.00 11.24
C GLY A 65 -8.00 -5.34 9.98
N LYS A 66 -8.80 -6.08 9.20
CA LYS A 66 -9.50 -5.52 8.03
C LYS A 66 -10.42 -4.35 8.38
N ALA A 67 -11.17 -4.47 9.47
CA ALA A 67 -12.06 -3.40 9.92
C ALA A 67 -11.28 -2.14 10.34
N GLN A 68 -10.13 -2.30 10.97
CA GLN A 68 -9.25 -1.18 11.32
C GLN A 68 -8.64 -0.52 10.08
N GLU A 69 -8.18 -1.29 9.09
CA GLU A 69 -7.69 -0.78 7.81
C GLU A 69 -8.76 0.04 7.08
N GLN A 70 -10.00 -0.48 7.03
CA GLN A 70 -11.13 0.24 6.41
C GLN A 70 -11.44 1.55 7.14
N ARG A 71 -11.51 1.54 8.46
CA ARG A 71 -11.74 2.76 9.27
C ARG A 71 -10.63 3.79 9.07
N LEU A 72 -9.38 3.35 8.99
CA LEU A 72 -8.25 4.23 8.72
C LEU A 72 -8.38 4.85 7.33
N ALA A 73 -8.68 4.04 6.31
CA ALA A 73 -8.86 4.51 4.94
C ALA A 73 -10.01 5.52 4.79
N GLU A 74 -11.13 5.31 5.52
CA GLU A 74 -12.25 6.26 5.55
C GLU A 74 -11.87 7.58 6.24
N ARG A 75 -11.21 7.51 7.41
CA ARG A 75 -10.75 8.70 8.12
C ARG A 75 -9.74 9.50 7.29
N THR A 76 -8.79 8.82 6.67
CA THR A 76 -7.83 9.46 5.75
C THR A 76 -8.55 10.13 4.59
N LYS A 77 -9.57 9.49 4.02
CA LYS A 77 -10.37 10.09 2.94
C LYS A 77 -11.04 11.40 3.40
N LEU A 78 -11.76 11.35 4.53
CA LEU A 78 -12.45 12.54 5.08
C LEU A 78 -11.47 13.67 5.41
N TRP A 79 -10.30 13.33 5.94
CA TRP A 79 -9.26 14.31 6.21
C TRP A 79 -8.73 14.95 4.92
N LEU A 80 -8.43 14.16 3.88
CA LEU A 80 -7.99 14.66 2.57
C LEU A 80 -9.06 15.55 1.91
N GLU A 81 -10.32 15.19 2.01
CA GLU A 81 -11.46 16.00 1.54
C GLU A 81 -11.51 17.34 2.31
N SER A 82 -11.36 17.31 3.63
CA SER A 82 -11.32 18.51 4.47
C SER A 82 -10.15 19.45 4.11
N VAL A 83 -8.96 18.89 3.84
CA VAL A 83 -7.81 19.68 3.37
C VAL A 83 -8.10 20.31 2.00
N ALA A 84 -8.70 19.55 1.09
CA ALA A 84 -9.10 20.08 -0.21
C ALA A 84 -10.14 21.20 -0.08
N ASP A 85 -11.04 21.12 0.91
CA ASP A 85 -12.06 22.13 1.17
C ASP A 85 -11.48 23.47 1.66
N CYS A 86 -10.32 23.45 2.29
CA CYS A 86 -9.62 24.65 2.75
C CYS A 86 -8.87 25.39 1.62
N ILE A 87 -8.79 24.81 0.42
CA ILE A 87 -8.12 25.46 -0.72
C ILE A 87 -9.11 26.41 -1.40
N GLU A 88 -8.85 27.69 -1.29
CA GLU A 88 -9.63 28.74 -1.95
C GLU A 88 -9.13 28.96 -3.38
N ASN A 89 -10.04 29.02 -4.34
CA ASN A 89 -9.91 29.38 -5.75
C ASN A 89 -8.47 29.47 -6.33
N PRO A 90 -7.82 28.35 -6.63
CA PRO A 90 -6.48 28.38 -7.22
C PRO A 90 -6.56 28.94 -8.65
N GLU A 91 -5.74 29.94 -8.96
CA GLU A 91 -5.75 30.60 -10.28
C GLU A 91 -5.02 29.76 -11.34
N ASP A 92 -3.81 29.24 -11.02
CA ASP A 92 -2.94 28.59 -12.00
C ASP A 92 -2.76 27.08 -11.76
N CYS A 93 -2.54 26.69 -10.51
CA CYS A 93 -2.30 25.30 -10.13
C CYS A 93 -2.48 25.08 -8.62
N VAL A 94 -2.76 23.84 -8.23
CA VAL A 94 -2.77 23.40 -6.82
C VAL A 94 -1.50 22.62 -6.55
N ILE A 95 -0.68 23.08 -5.61
CA ILE A 95 0.54 22.38 -5.18
C ILE A 95 0.46 22.17 -3.67
N ILE A 96 0.45 20.90 -3.26
CA ILE A 96 0.36 20.51 -1.85
C ILE A 96 1.56 19.66 -1.48
N PHE A 97 2.22 20.08 -0.41
CA PHE A 97 3.25 19.29 0.25
C PHE A 97 2.68 18.75 1.56
N GLU A 98 2.41 17.44 1.60
CA GLU A 98 1.86 16.77 2.77
C GLU A 98 2.72 15.56 3.13
N ASN A 99 3.28 15.59 4.35
CA ASN A 99 4.21 14.57 4.79
C ASN A 99 3.47 13.33 5.33
N GLY A 100 4.13 12.17 5.20
CA GLY A 100 3.62 10.90 5.74
C GLY A 100 2.56 10.21 4.90
N LEU A 101 2.22 10.74 3.71
CA LEU A 101 1.32 10.06 2.79
C LEU A 101 2.00 8.89 2.07
N SER A 102 1.37 7.73 2.10
CA SER A 102 1.75 6.60 1.28
C SER A 102 1.51 6.89 -0.22
N PRO A 103 2.15 6.17 -1.15
CA PRO A 103 1.90 6.33 -2.59
C PRO A 103 0.43 6.15 -2.99
N PHE A 104 -0.31 5.32 -2.26
CA PHE A 104 -1.75 5.13 -2.47
C PHE A 104 -2.56 6.36 -2.05
N GLU A 105 -2.24 6.94 -0.89
CA GLU A 105 -2.89 8.13 -0.36
C GLU A 105 -2.59 9.37 -1.20
N LEU A 106 -1.35 9.50 -1.70
CA LEU A 106 -0.98 10.55 -2.67
C LEU A 106 -1.86 10.51 -3.92
N LYS A 107 -2.06 9.32 -4.50
CA LYS A 107 -2.96 9.15 -5.65
C LYS A 107 -4.39 9.52 -5.33
N LYS A 108 -4.89 9.04 -4.19
CA LYS A 108 -6.26 9.32 -3.75
C LYS A 108 -6.47 10.82 -3.56
N PHE A 109 -5.52 11.51 -2.95
CA PHE A 109 -5.59 12.95 -2.76
C PHE A 109 -5.55 13.71 -4.10
N ALA A 110 -4.63 13.35 -4.99
CA ALA A 110 -4.56 13.94 -6.32
C ALA A 110 -5.87 13.75 -7.12
N SER A 111 -6.55 12.60 -6.96
CA SER A 111 -7.86 12.36 -7.58
C SER A 111 -8.95 13.26 -6.99
N ILE A 112 -9.01 13.43 -5.66
CA ILE A 112 -9.94 14.34 -4.99
C ILE A 112 -9.74 15.77 -5.49
N LEU A 113 -8.49 16.23 -5.56
CA LEU A 113 -8.18 17.58 -6.05
C LEU A 113 -8.55 17.76 -7.52
N LYS A 114 -8.28 16.77 -8.38
CA LYS A 114 -8.64 16.80 -9.79
C LYS A 114 -10.15 16.90 -10.02
N GLU A 115 -10.93 16.15 -9.24
CA GLU A 115 -12.41 16.19 -9.30
C GLU A 115 -12.95 17.55 -8.80
N ARG A 116 -12.32 18.13 -7.79
CA ARG A 116 -12.72 19.42 -7.23
C ARG A 116 -12.32 20.62 -8.10
N PHE A 117 -11.11 20.62 -8.63
CA PHE A 117 -10.53 21.69 -9.42
C PHE A 117 -10.41 21.29 -10.89
N VAL A 118 -11.55 21.14 -11.55
CA VAL A 118 -11.63 20.74 -12.95
C VAL A 118 -10.89 21.74 -13.83
N GLY A 119 -9.98 21.25 -14.68
CA GLY A 119 -9.20 22.08 -15.59
C GLY A 119 -7.98 22.76 -14.95
N ILE A 120 -7.72 22.54 -13.66
CA ILE A 120 -6.57 23.09 -12.94
C ILE A 120 -5.57 21.97 -12.65
N PRO A 121 -4.27 22.13 -13.00
CA PRO A 121 -3.25 21.16 -12.66
C PRO A 121 -3.06 21.03 -11.15
N CYS A 122 -3.10 19.79 -10.65
CA CYS A 122 -2.91 19.47 -9.24
C CYS A 122 -1.64 18.66 -9.04
N ALA A 123 -0.81 19.07 -8.10
CA ALA A 123 0.40 18.37 -7.67
C ALA A 123 0.34 18.08 -6.18
N VAL A 124 0.46 16.82 -5.80
CA VAL A 124 0.59 16.39 -4.39
C VAL A 124 1.95 15.75 -4.21
N LEU A 125 2.68 16.21 -3.19
CA LEU A 125 4.03 15.77 -2.91
C LEU A 125 4.15 15.34 -1.43
N SER A 126 4.94 14.30 -1.18
CA SER A 126 5.27 13.84 0.16
C SER A 126 6.76 13.57 0.27
N GLU A 127 7.36 14.06 1.34
CA GLU A 127 8.78 13.86 1.61
C GLU A 127 9.09 12.37 1.85
N ALA A 128 10.11 11.87 1.14
CA ALA A 128 10.56 10.48 1.22
C ALA A 128 12.02 10.38 1.70
N GLY A 129 12.69 11.50 1.92
CA GLY A 129 14.07 11.64 2.37
C GLY A 129 14.58 13.04 2.13
N GLU A 130 15.82 13.33 2.50
CA GLU A 130 16.42 14.64 2.34
C GLU A 130 16.42 15.07 0.86
N ASN A 131 15.66 16.12 0.53
CA ASN A 131 15.44 16.61 -0.84
C ASN A 131 14.90 15.56 -1.82
N VAL A 132 14.15 14.57 -1.31
CA VAL A 132 13.50 13.53 -2.11
C VAL A 132 12.00 13.56 -1.83
N PHE A 133 11.20 13.76 -2.87
CA PHE A 133 9.74 13.84 -2.77
C PHE A 133 9.07 12.86 -3.71
N ASN A 134 8.20 12.02 -3.17
CA ASN A 134 7.24 11.30 -3.98
C ASN A 134 6.18 12.27 -4.46
N TYR A 135 5.82 12.19 -5.73
CA TYR A 135 4.82 13.08 -6.31
C TYR A 135 3.72 12.34 -7.05
N VAL A 136 2.55 12.94 -7.10
CA VAL A 136 1.48 12.63 -8.02
C VAL A 136 1.00 13.94 -8.65
N LEU A 137 0.99 13.99 -9.99
CA LEU A 137 0.40 15.08 -10.75
C LEU A 137 -0.90 14.57 -11.37
N ALA A 138 -1.96 15.35 -11.25
CA ALA A 138 -3.26 15.07 -11.82
C ALA A 138 -3.75 16.26 -12.65
N TYR A 139 -4.02 16.03 -13.93
CA TYR A 139 -4.50 17.03 -14.88
C TYR A 139 -5.14 16.36 -16.10
N GLU A 140 -6.24 16.91 -16.58
CA GLU A 140 -6.91 16.42 -17.80
C GLU A 140 -6.24 16.94 -19.06
N SER A 141 -5.12 16.33 -19.43
CA SER A 141 -4.41 16.66 -20.66
C SER A 141 -3.71 15.44 -21.22
N GLU A 142 -3.84 15.24 -22.53
CA GLU A 142 -3.09 14.20 -23.26
C GLU A 142 -1.57 14.45 -23.19
N LYS A 143 -1.15 15.70 -23.02
CA LYS A 143 0.25 16.12 -22.93
C LYS A 143 0.86 15.90 -21.52
N LEU A 144 0.08 15.45 -20.52
CA LEU A 144 0.59 15.30 -19.14
C LEU A 144 1.82 14.40 -19.05
N SER A 145 1.90 13.36 -19.88
CA SER A 145 3.07 12.47 -19.93
C SER A 145 4.34 13.17 -20.45
N GLU A 146 4.20 14.10 -21.39
CA GLU A 146 5.31 14.92 -21.91
C GLU A 146 5.75 15.93 -20.87
N ILE A 147 4.77 16.59 -20.22
CA ILE A 147 5.00 17.52 -19.12
C ILE A 147 5.78 16.84 -18.00
N SER A 148 5.36 15.64 -17.63
CA SER A 148 6.04 14.87 -16.60
C SER A 148 7.49 14.52 -16.96
N ARG A 149 7.77 14.22 -18.24
CA ARG A 149 9.15 13.96 -18.70
C ARG A 149 10.05 15.19 -18.58
N ASP A 150 9.52 16.37 -18.93
CA ASP A 150 10.25 17.62 -18.82
C ASP A 150 10.49 18.02 -17.36
N LEU A 151 9.48 17.88 -16.52
CA LEU A 151 9.61 18.09 -15.08
C LEU A 151 10.63 17.15 -14.45
N ASN A 152 10.61 15.85 -14.84
CA ASN A 152 11.59 14.87 -14.37
C ASN A 152 13.03 15.25 -14.77
N LYS A 153 13.24 15.84 -15.95
CA LYS A 153 14.57 16.35 -16.37
C LYS A 153 15.01 17.53 -15.51
N LYS A 154 14.11 18.50 -15.29
CA LYS A 154 14.41 19.72 -14.51
C LYS A 154 14.65 19.44 -13.02
N LEU A 155 13.93 18.46 -12.44
CA LEU A 155 13.93 18.12 -11.02
C LEU A 155 14.68 16.84 -10.66
N ASN A 156 15.57 16.35 -11.56
CA ASN A 156 16.28 15.09 -11.38
C ASN A 156 15.37 13.93 -10.96
N GLY A 157 14.15 13.91 -11.52
CA GLY A 157 13.11 12.99 -11.14
C GLY A 157 13.04 11.74 -12.00
N ARG A 158 12.21 10.80 -11.53
CA ARG A 158 11.81 9.60 -12.28
C ARG A 158 10.34 9.36 -12.04
N GLY A 159 9.62 9.05 -13.10
CA GLY A 159 8.20 8.75 -12.97
C GLY A 159 7.53 8.69 -14.33
N GLY A 160 6.23 8.44 -14.29
CA GLY A 160 5.37 8.38 -15.45
C GLY A 160 3.96 7.94 -15.06
N GLY A 161 3.09 7.87 -16.06
CA GLY A 161 1.71 7.46 -15.85
C GLY A 161 0.91 7.58 -17.13
N ARG A 162 -0.41 7.39 -17.03
CA ARG A 162 -1.37 7.45 -18.13
C ARG A 162 -2.67 8.09 -17.63
N GLU A 163 -3.54 8.47 -18.57
CA GLU A 163 -4.95 8.83 -18.27
C GLU A 163 -5.11 9.98 -17.26
N GLY A 164 -4.36 11.08 -17.48
CA GLY A 164 -4.52 12.28 -16.66
C GLY A 164 -3.94 12.19 -15.25
N THR A 165 -3.10 11.19 -14.97
CA THR A 165 -2.36 11.07 -13.71
C THR A 165 -0.97 10.52 -13.94
N VAL A 166 0.06 11.19 -13.43
CA VAL A 166 1.45 10.72 -13.43
C VAL A 166 2.01 10.74 -12.02
N GLN A 167 2.92 9.84 -11.73
CA GLN A 167 3.53 9.69 -10.42
C GLN A 167 5.02 9.40 -10.53
N GLY A 168 5.76 9.71 -9.49
CA GLY A 168 7.18 9.43 -9.44
C GLY A 168 7.86 10.03 -8.22
N THR A 169 9.13 10.33 -8.39
CA THR A 169 9.97 10.91 -7.35
C THR A 169 10.81 12.05 -7.93
N TYR A 170 10.82 13.20 -7.26
CA TYR A 170 11.73 14.31 -7.55
C TYR A 170 12.90 14.30 -6.57
N ARG A 171 14.05 14.81 -7.03
CA ARG A 171 15.27 14.98 -6.23
C ARG A 171 15.73 16.42 -6.30
N ALA A 172 15.03 17.28 -5.60
CA ALA A 172 15.28 18.71 -5.48
C ALA A 172 14.67 19.21 -4.17
N ASP A 173 15.09 20.37 -3.72
CA ASP A 173 14.49 21.02 -2.57
C ASP A 173 13.05 21.51 -2.86
N ARG A 174 12.27 21.69 -1.81
CA ARG A 174 10.85 22.07 -1.89
C ARG A 174 10.64 23.38 -2.68
N ALA A 175 11.49 24.38 -2.46
CA ALA A 175 11.34 25.70 -3.10
C ALA A 175 11.56 25.59 -4.62
N THR A 176 12.59 24.85 -5.05
CA THR A 176 12.88 24.58 -6.46
C THR A 176 11.73 23.81 -7.11
N ILE A 177 11.19 22.79 -6.45
CA ILE A 177 10.05 22.02 -6.98
C ILE A 177 8.84 22.92 -7.17
N GLU A 178 8.49 23.71 -6.17
CA GLU A 178 7.33 24.60 -6.22
C GLU A 178 7.47 25.63 -7.35
N LEU A 179 8.64 26.27 -7.49
CA LEU A 179 8.93 27.23 -8.55
C LEU A 179 8.74 26.62 -9.93
N VAL A 180 9.37 25.48 -10.19
CA VAL A 180 9.33 24.79 -11.49
C VAL A 180 7.91 24.34 -11.84
N LEU A 181 7.15 23.85 -10.86
CA LEU A 181 5.75 23.45 -11.07
C LEU A 181 4.86 24.66 -11.42
N ARG A 182 5.00 25.79 -10.70
CA ARG A 182 4.25 27.02 -10.97
C ARG A 182 4.58 27.62 -12.35
N GLU A 183 5.85 27.68 -12.72
CA GLU A 183 6.27 28.16 -14.05
C GLU A 183 5.69 27.25 -15.15
N THR A 184 5.80 25.93 -14.98
CA THR A 184 5.27 24.96 -15.97
C THR A 184 3.75 25.04 -16.10
N ALA A 185 3.03 25.32 -15.01
CA ALA A 185 1.58 25.51 -15.06
C ALA A 185 1.21 26.78 -15.84
N LYS A 186 1.88 27.92 -15.59
CA LYS A 186 1.65 29.18 -16.30
C LYS A 186 1.93 29.08 -17.79
N ASP A 187 3.06 28.51 -18.19
CA ASP A 187 3.46 28.39 -19.60
C ASP A 187 2.46 27.55 -20.43
N ARG A 188 1.62 26.72 -19.79
CA ARG A 188 0.76 25.75 -20.48
C ARG A 188 -0.74 26.01 -20.35
N LEU A 189 -1.17 26.93 -19.51
CA LEU A 189 -2.56 27.41 -19.46
C LEU A 189 -2.92 28.37 -20.61
N TYR A 190 -1.92 28.83 -21.37
CA TYR A 190 -2.09 29.75 -22.51
C TYR A 190 -1.96 29.08 -23.89
N PHE A 191 -1.97 27.74 -23.96
CA PHE A 191 -1.96 26.96 -25.22
C PHE A 191 -3.06 25.85 -25.17
#